data_37e20997ba63e65ea1838581dac8d62c
#
_entry.id   37e20997ba63e65ea1838581dac8d62c
#
_cell.length_a   1.000
_cell.length_b   1.000
_cell.length_c   1.000
_cell.angle_alpha   90.00
_cell.angle_beta   90.00
_cell.angle_gamma   90.00
#
_symmetry.space_group_name_H-M   'P 1'
#
loop_
_entity.id
_entity.type
_entity.pdbx_description
1 polymer ?
#
loop_
_entity_poly.entity_id
_entity_poly.type
_entity_poly.pdbx_seq_one_letter_code
_entity_poly.pdbx_strand_id
1 'polypeptide(L)'
;MERDDGRLDAAADPTGKYLEALGDMLPFPEQEKLPLKWLLYNLGRWIYLMDAWDDREKDGQKGTFNPYLKANTSQEDAAFGLYASLEEARKAFDLLSPHRDRGIMENVLYLGCPERTRKVLEGSGKEVGHESL
;
A
#
# COMPACT_ATOMS: atom_id res chain seq x y z
N MET A 1 5.35 -22.99 3.28
CA MET A 1 6.31 -22.25 3.24
C MET A 1 6.27 -21.18 4.21
N GLU A 2 7.26 -20.75 4.60
CA GLU A 2 7.27 -19.86 5.52
C GLU A 2 7.60 -18.61 5.01
N ARG A 3 6.70 -17.81 4.78
CA ARG A 3 6.97 -16.51 4.37
C ARG A 3 7.25 -15.77 5.57
N ASP A 4 8.02 -14.82 5.54
CA ASP A 4 8.29 -14.04 6.68
C ASP A 4 7.35 -12.91 6.74
N ASP A 5 6.09 -13.25 6.78
CA ASP A 5 5.03 -12.26 6.76
C ASP A 5 5.06 -11.36 7.97
N GLY A 6 5.46 -11.89 9.10
CA GLY A 6 5.51 -11.08 10.30
C GLY A 6 6.49 -9.94 10.17
N ARG A 7 7.57 -10.15 9.43
CA ARG A 7 8.57 -9.13 9.26
C ARG A 7 8.05 -7.99 8.38
N LEU A 8 7.36 -8.35 7.31
CA LEU A 8 6.79 -7.35 6.44
C LEU A 8 5.67 -6.60 7.14
N ASP A 9 4.84 -7.32 7.88
CA ASP A 9 3.76 -6.68 8.61
C ASP A 9 4.29 -5.71 9.65
N ALA A 10 5.33 -6.11 10.38
CA ALA A 10 5.89 -5.24 11.40
C ALA A 10 6.47 -3.99 10.78
N ALA A 11 7.08 -4.11 9.60
CA ALA A 11 7.68 -2.95 8.95
C ALA A 11 6.61 -1.99 8.42
N ALA A 12 5.51 -2.51 7.93
CA ALA A 12 4.47 -1.68 7.32
C ALA A 12 3.49 -1.10 8.34
N ASP A 13 3.41 -1.71 9.51
CA ASP A 13 2.40 -1.33 10.49
C ASP A 13 2.47 0.13 10.92
N PRO A 14 3.64 0.71 11.19
CA PRO A 14 3.66 2.10 11.64
C PRO A 14 3.06 3.08 10.64
N THR A 15 3.34 2.89 9.35
CA THR A 15 2.75 3.77 8.33
C THR A 15 1.25 3.55 8.26
N GLY A 16 0.82 2.30 8.37
CA GLY A 16 -0.61 2.02 8.40
C GLY A 16 -1.28 2.70 9.57
N LYS A 17 -0.69 2.61 10.74
CA LYS A 17 -1.29 3.23 11.90
C LYS A 17 -1.28 4.74 11.84
N TYR A 18 -0.26 5.31 11.21
CA TYR A 18 -0.21 6.75 11.03
C TYR A 18 -1.40 7.22 10.19
N LEU A 19 -1.65 6.55 9.06
CA LEU A 19 -2.78 6.95 8.24
C LEU A 19 -4.10 6.62 8.91
N GLU A 20 -4.15 5.52 9.64
CA GLU A 20 -5.37 5.18 10.36
C GLU A 20 -5.75 6.28 11.33
N ALA A 21 -4.76 6.86 12.01
CA ALA A 21 -5.04 7.92 12.98
C ALA A 21 -5.64 9.15 12.31
N LEU A 22 -5.33 9.39 11.04
CA LEU A 22 -5.91 10.52 10.35
C LEU A 22 -7.41 10.36 10.19
N GLY A 23 -7.89 9.12 10.24
CA GLY A 23 -9.32 8.89 10.11
C GLY A 23 -10.14 9.53 11.20
N ASP A 24 -9.56 9.70 12.39
CA ASP A 24 -10.28 10.35 13.47
C ASP A 24 -10.44 11.85 13.24
N MET A 25 -9.60 12.40 12.36
CA MET A 25 -9.63 13.82 12.11
C MET A 25 -10.49 14.20 10.92
N LEU A 26 -10.95 13.23 10.16
CA LEU A 26 -11.76 13.51 8.99
C LEU A 26 -13.23 13.58 9.38
N PRO A 27 -13.99 14.42 8.66
CA PRO A 27 -15.41 14.67 9.04
C PRO A 27 -16.34 13.58 8.50
N PHE A 28 -16.16 12.37 8.94
CA PHE A 28 -17.04 11.28 8.59
C PHE A 28 -17.96 10.94 9.75
N PRO A 29 -19.17 10.45 9.48
CA PRO A 29 -20.06 10.04 10.56
C PRO A 29 -19.43 8.96 11.42
N GLU A 30 -19.83 8.92 12.67
CA GLU A 30 -19.21 8.00 13.60
C GLU A 30 -19.33 6.56 13.14
N GLN A 31 -20.46 6.18 12.55
CA GLN A 31 -20.65 4.80 12.14
C GLN A 31 -19.78 4.42 10.94
N GLU A 32 -19.18 5.40 10.28
CA GLU A 32 -18.29 5.12 9.17
C GLU A 32 -16.83 5.22 9.53
N LYS A 33 -16.54 5.56 10.79
CA LYS A 33 -15.14 5.73 11.19
C LYS A 33 -14.37 4.42 11.13
N LEU A 34 -14.99 3.34 11.52
CA LEU A 34 -14.29 2.07 11.54
C LEU A 34 -13.87 1.62 10.15
N PRO A 35 -14.78 1.56 9.16
CA PRO A 35 -14.33 1.21 7.81
C PRO A 35 -13.37 2.25 7.23
N LEU A 36 -13.55 3.52 7.55
CA LEU A 36 -12.63 4.52 7.06
C LEU A 36 -11.22 4.28 7.59
N LYS A 37 -11.10 3.97 8.87
CA LYS A 37 -9.79 3.74 9.45
C LYS A 37 -9.16 2.48 8.90
N TRP A 38 -9.96 1.45 8.62
CA TRP A 38 -9.43 0.23 8.04
C TRP A 38 -8.92 0.49 6.62
N LEU A 39 -9.67 1.31 5.88
CA LEU A 39 -9.22 1.69 4.55
C LEU A 39 -7.89 2.42 4.61
N LEU A 40 -7.79 3.39 5.51
CA LEU A 40 -6.57 4.18 5.62
C LEU A 40 -5.39 3.34 6.11
N TYR A 41 -5.66 2.43 7.02
CA TYR A 41 -4.60 1.56 7.52
C TYR A 41 -4.01 0.72 6.38
N ASN A 42 -4.88 0.11 5.59
CA ASN A 42 -4.40 -0.74 4.51
C ASN A 42 -3.77 0.05 3.40
N LEU A 43 -4.25 1.25 3.14
CA LEU A 43 -3.64 2.11 2.15
C LEU A 43 -2.24 2.51 2.60
N GLY A 44 -2.06 2.80 3.89
CA GLY A 44 -0.75 3.13 4.42
C GLY A 44 0.22 1.97 4.29
N ARG A 45 -0.25 0.75 4.58
CA ARG A 45 0.57 -0.44 4.39
C ARG A 45 0.98 -0.56 2.93
N TRP A 46 0.03 -0.38 2.03
CA TRP A 46 0.32 -0.47 0.60
C TRP A 46 1.37 0.53 0.18
N ILE A 47 1.23 1.78 0.64
CA ILE A 47 2.20 2.83 0.28
C ILE A 47 3.60 2.44 0.75
N TYR A 48 3.71 2.02 1.99
CA TYR A 48 5.02 1.67 2.53
C TYR A 48 5.65 0.50 1.77
N LEU A 49 4.86 -0.54 1.55
CA LEU A 49 5.40 -1.74 0.93
C LEU A 49 5.71 -1.53 -0.54
N MET A 50 4.88 -0.71 -1.21
CA MET A 50 5.15 -0.42 -2.62
C MET A 50 6.45 0.35 -2.78
N ASP A 51 6.66 1.36 -1.95
CA ASP A 51 7.89 2.13 -2.02
C ASP A 51 9.09 1.26 -1.67
N ALA A 52 8.95 0.39 -0.69
CA ALA A 52 10.05 -0.49 -0.31
C ALA A 52 10.42 -1.43 -1.45
N TRP A 53 9.42 -1.94 -2.16
CA TRP A 53 9.72 -2.81 -3.30
C TRP A 53 10.42 -2.06 -4.40
N ASP A 54 9.95 -0.85 -4.67
CA ASP A 54 10.53 -0.02 -5.73
C ASP A 54 11.98 0.35 -5.41
N ASP A 55 12.29 0.50 -4.13
CA ASP A 55 13.62 0.94 -3.70
C ASP A 55 14.57 -0.20 -3.32
N ARG A 56 14.16 -1.46 -3.51
CA ARG A 56 14.97 -2.58 -3.00
C ARG A 56 16.39 -2.58 -3.52
N GLU A 57 16.55 -2.31 -4.81
CA GLU A 57 17.87 -2.39 -5.40
C GLU A 57 18.77 -1.28 -4.87
N LYS A 58 18.23 -0.10 -4.81
CA LYS A 58 18.96 1.05 -4.30
C LYS A 58 19.33 0.85 -2.83
N ASP A 59 18.37 0.36 -2.05
CA ASP A 59 18.61 0.15 -0.64
C ASP A 59 19.66 -0.94 -0.42
N GLY A 60 19.64 -1.96 -1.25
CA GLY A 60 20.64 -3.03 -1.13
C GLY A 60 22.02 -2.51 -1.40
N GLN A 61 22.15 -1.65 -2.40
CA GLN A 61 23.46 -1.11 -2.74
C GLN A 61 23.99 -0.20 -1.65
N LYS A 62 23.12 0.51 -0.97
CA LYS A 62 23.54 1.42 0.07
C LYS A 62 23.62 0.78 1.43
N GLY A 63 23.19 -0.45 1.57
CA GLY A 63 23.14 -1.09 2.87
C GLY A 63 22.05 -0.57 3.75
N THR A 64 21.06 0.12 3.16
CA THR A 64 19.94 0.67 3.89
C THR A 64 18.90 -0.40 4.16
N PHE A 65 18.22 -0.30 5.28
CA PHE A 65 17.19 -1.28 5.62
C PHE A 65 16.09 -1.34 4.56
N ASN A 66 15.68 -2.54 4.22
CA ASN A 66 14.55 -2.75 3.34
C ASN A 66 13.89 -4.06 3.75
N PRO A 67 12.61 -4.05 4.11
CA PRO A 67 11.97 -5.25 4.66
C PRO A 67 11.91 -6.39 3.66
N TYR A 68 11.81 -6.11 2.36
CA TYR A 68 11.78 -7.18 1.38
C TYR A 68 13.13 -7.88 1.26
N LEU A 69 14.20 -7.10 1.36
CA LEU A 69 15.52 -7.69 1.32
C LEU A 69 15.79 -8.49 2.59
N LYS A 70 15.35 -7.95 3.72
CA LYS A 70 15.54 -8.62 4.97
C LYS A 70 14.77 -9.94 5.02
N ALA A 71 13.59 -9.96 4.47
CA ALA A 71 12.76 -11.16 4.46
C ALA A 71 13.03 -12.04 3.25
N ASN A 72 13.85 -11.57 2.32
CA ASN A 72 14.14 -12.32 1.10
C ASN A 72 12.86 -12.70 0.37
N THR A 73 12.02 -11.71 0.14
CA THR A 73 10.68 -11.92 -0.40
C THR A 73 10.73 -12.04 -1.92
N SER A 74 10.02 -13.03 -2.45
CA SER A 74 9.92 -13.18 -3.90
C SER A 74 8.98 -12.16 -4.47
N GLN A 75 9.06 -11.97 -5.79
CA GLN A 75 8.16 -11.03 -6.45
C GLN A 75 6.71 -11.47 -6.31
N GLU A 76 6.46 -12.77 -6.36
CA GLU A 76 5.10 -13.27 -6.23
C GLU A 76 4.54 -12.98 -4.84
N ASP A 77 5.35 -13.18 -3.81
CA ASP A 77 4.88 -12.90 -2.47
C ASP A 77 4.68 -11.41 -2.25
N ALA A 78 5.55 -10.58 -2.81
CA ALA A 78 5.38 -9.15 -2.72
C ALA A 78 4.10 -8.71 -3.42
N ALA A 79 3.85 -9.27 -4.61
CA ALA A 79 2.64 -8.93 -5.34
C ALA A 79 1.40 -9.31 -4.55
N PHE A 80 1.42 -10.50 -3.96
CA PHE A 80 0.28 -10.95 -3.18
C PHE A 80 -0.01 -9.97 -2.04
N GLY A 81 1.01 -9.56 -1.32
CA GLY A 81 0.82 -8.65 -0.21
C GLY A 81 0.31 -7.29 -0.64
N LEU A 82 0.86 -6.76 -1.75
CA LEU A 82 0.42 -5.46 -2.24
C LEU A 82 -1.03 -5.48 -2.68
N TYR A 83 -1.40 -6.49 -3.47
CA TYR A 83 -2.78 -6.56 -3.94
C TYR A 83 -3.74 -6.91 -2.82
N ALA A 84 -3.29 -7.70 -1.84
CA ALA A 84 -4.16 -8.00 -0.69
C ALA A 84 -4.46 -6.74 0.12
N SER A 85 -3.47 -5.87 0.29
CA SER A 85 -3.72 -4.62 1.01
C SER A 85 -4.73 -3.75 0.27
N LEU A 86 -4.60 -3.68 -1.06
CA LEU A 86 -5.56 -2.89 -1.84
C LEU A 86 -6.94 -3.51 -1.79
N GLU A 87 -7.02 -4.83 -1.79
CA GLU A 87 -8.32 -5.48 -1.73
C GLU A 87 -9.01 -5.20 -0.41
N GLU A 88 -8.26 -5.19 0.70
CA GLU A 88 -8.86 -4.85 1.98
C GLU A 88 -9.31 -3.40 2.00
N ALA A 89 -8.54 -2.51 1.39
CA ALA A 89 -8.94 -1.11 1.31
C ALA A 89 -10.22 -0.97 0.49
N ARG A 90 -10.33 -1.70 -0.62
CA ARG A 90 -11.53 -1.64 -1.45
C ARG A 90 -12.75 -2.15 -0.71
N LYS A 91 -12.60 -3.23 0.04
CA LYS A 91 -13.73 -3.75 0.81
C LYS A 91 -14.21 -2.73 1.83
N ALA A 92 -13.26 -2.07 2.49
CA ALA A 92 -13.64 -1.04 3.45
C ALA A 92 -14.32 0.13 2.76
N PHE A 93 -13.82 0.51 1.59
CA PHE A 93 -14.41 1.61 0.84
C PHE A 93 -15.87 1.32 0.49
N ASP A 94 -16.15 0.07 0.14
CA ASP A 94 -17.51 -0.32 -0.21
C ASP A 94 -18.46 -0.28 0.98
N LEU A 95 -17.93 -0.27 2.19
CA LEU A 95 -18.76 -0.14 3.38
C LEU A 95 -19.11 1.30 3.70
N LEU A 96 -18.45 2.25 3.06
CA LEU A 96 -18.77 3.65 3.30
C LEU A 96 -19.99 4.07 2.51
N SER A 97 -20.76 4.97 3.09
CA SER A 97 -21.93 5.46 2.38
C SER A 97 -21.49 6.26 1.17
N PRO A 98 -22.34 6.38 0.16
CA PRO A 98 -22.00 7.18 -1.00
C PRO A 98 -21.76 8.63 -0.59
N HIS A 99 -20.66 9.18 -1.08
CA HIS A 99 -20.31 10.55 -0.79
C HIS A 99 -20.01 11.26 -2.09
N ARG A 100 -19.98 12.57 -2.02
CA ARG A 100 -19.74 13.34 -3.23
C ARG A 100 -18.39 13.05 -3.84
N ASP A 101 -17.43 12.60 -3.05
CA ASP A 101 -16.11 12.34 -3.60
C ASP A 101 -15.88 10.87 -3.94
N ARG A 102 -16.97 10.09 -3.99
CA ARG A 102 -16.81 8.67 -4.22
C ARG A 102 -16.12 8.37 -5.54
N GLY A 103 -16.43 9.15 -6.59
CA GLY A 103 -15.82 8.89 -7.89
C GLY A 103 -14.32 9.03 -7.88
N ILE A 104 -13.80 10.03 -7.16
CA ILE A 104 -12.38 10.22 -7.06
C ILE A 104 -11.73 9.06 -6.32
N MET A 105 -12.34 8.65 -5.21
CA MET A 105 -11.80 7.54 -4.45
C MET A 105 -11.85 6.25 -5.23
N GLU A 106 -12.91 6.06 -6.00
CA GLU A 106 -12.99 4.86 -6.83
C GLU A 106 -11.88 4.82 -7.84
N ASN A 107 -11.59 5.94 -8.48
CA ASN A 107 -10.52 5.97 -9.46
C ASN A 107 -9.17 5.66 -8.80
N VAL A 108 -8.94 6.18 -7.62
CA VAL A 108 -7.69 5.93 -6.93
C VAL A 108 -7.57 4.45 -6.58
N LEU A 109 -8.61 3.88 -5.94
CA LEU A 109 -8.52 2.53 -5.43
C LEU A 109 -8.65 1.47 -6.50
N TYR A 110 -9.49 1.73 -7.51
CA TYR A 110 -9.78 0.69 -8.51
C TYR A 110 -8.91 0.79 -9.75
N LEU A 111 -8.36 1.95 -10.03
CA LEU A 111 -7.55 2.13 -11.23
C LEU A 111 -6.13 2.58 -10.91
N GLY A 112 -6.00 3.65 -10.14
CA GLY A 112 -4.68 4.25 -9.92
C GLY A 112 -3.73 3.38 -9.12
N CYS A 113 -4.18 2.90 -7.97
CA CYS A 113 -3.32 2.10 -7.13
C CYS A 113 -2.95 0.77 -7.77
N PRO A 114 -3.90 0.02 -8.36
CA PRO A 114 -3.50 -1.22 -9.03
C PRO A 114 -2.54 -0.99 -10.18
N GLU A 115 -2.74 0.08 -10.94
CA GLU A 115 -1.85 0.38 -12.05
C GLU A 115 -0.45 0.72 -11.56
N ARG A 116 -0.37 1.51 -10.50
CA ARG A 116 0.93 1.85 -9.92
C ARG A 116 1.61 0.60 -9.39
N THR A 117 0.85 -0.28 -8.75
CA THR A 117 1.39 -1.52 -8.22
C THR A 117 1.97 -2.37 -9.35
N ARG A 118 1.22 -2.47 -10.45
CA ARG A 118 1.68 -3.25 -11.58
C ARG A 118 3.00 -2.70 -12.13
N LYS A 119 3.09 -1.39 -12.26
CA LYS A 119 4.28 -0.78 -12.80
C LYS A 119 5.49 -0.98 -11.90
N VAL A 120 5.28 -0.87 -10.61
CA VAL A 120 6.37 -1.04 -9.67
C VAL A 120 6.86 -2.49 -9.67
N LEU A 121 5.92 -3.44 -9.71
CA LEU A 121 6.29 -4.84 -9.73
C LEU A 121 7.04 -5.21 -10.99
N GLU A 122 6.71 -4.56 -12.09
CA GLU A 122 7.39 -4.84 -13.35
C GLU A 122 8.73 -4.15 -13.45
N GLY A 123 9.05 -3.32 -12.47
CA GLY A 123 10.32 -2.64 -12.48
C GLY A 123 10.40 -1.48 -13.42
N SER A 124 9.26 -1.05 -13.97
CA SER A 124 9.28 0.03 -14.93
C SER A 124 9.09 1.39 -14.29
N GLY A 125 8.79 1.43 -13.03
CA GLY A 125 8.56 2.70 -12.38
C GLY A 125 9.76 3.60 -12.44
N LYS A 126 10.90 3.14 -11.97
CA LYS A 126 12.06 3.94 -11.98
C LYS A 126 12.64 4.10 -13.34
N GLU A 127 12.65 3.02 -14.09
CA GLU A 127 13.21 3.06 -15.40
C GLU A 127 12.47 3.98 -16.30
N VAL A 128 11.17 3.96 -16.24
CA VAL A 128 10.38 4.82 -17.06
C VAL A 128 10.62 6.27 -16.69
N GLY A 129 10.64 6.55 -15.41
CA GLY A 129 10.92 7.89 -14.97
C GLY A 129 12.27 8.36 -15.41
N HIS A 130 13.22 7.45 -15.35
CA HIS A 130 14.55 7.75 -15.76
C HIS A 130 14.63 8.02 -17.23
N GLU A 131 14.01 7.20 -18.00
CA GLU A 131 14.07 7.35 -19.40
C GLU A 131 13.27 8.44 -19.94
N SER A 132 12.24 8.78 -19.32
CA SER A 132 11.43 9.83 -19.85
C SER A 132 12.05 11.18 -19.65
N LEU A 133 13.15 11.22 -19.08
CA LEU A 133 13.82 12.49 -18.93
C LEU A 133 14.43 13.04 -20.22
#